data_3633aa815fb673a0d71e51ba5a44a2a0
#
_entry.id   3633aa815fb673a0d71e51ba5a44a2a0
#
_cell.length_a   1.000
_cell.length_b   1.000
_cell.length_c   1.000
_cell.angle_alpha   90.00
_cell.angle_beta   90.00
_cell.angle_gamma   90.00
#
_symmetry.space_group_name_H-M   'P 1'
#
loop_
_entity.id
_entity.type
_entity.pdbx_description
1 polymer ?
#
loop_
_entity_poly.entity_id
_entity_poly.type
_entity_poly.pdbx_seq_one_letter_code
_entity_poly.pdbx_strand_id
1 'polypeptide(L)' 'MIIKAVHVPYTVEEDEDGVWCAHAQLRPSVGANGEGATREEAVDDLREALAGLIAEFGVPDELTMAVDMV' A
#
# COMPACT_ATOMS: atom_id res chain seq x y z
N MET A 1 2.37 -7.80 23.20
CA MET A 1 2.41 -6.60 22.36
C MET A 1 1.14 -6.50 21.53
N ILE A 2 0.51 -5.38 21.56
CA ILE A 2 -0.73 -5.19 20.83
C ILE A 2 -0.37 -4.58 19.47
N ILE A 3 -0.77 -5.26 18.42
CA ILE A 3 -0.58 -4.77 17.06
C ILE A 3 -1.91 -4.19 16.59
N LYS A 4 -1.90 -2.92 16.27
CA LYS A 4 -3.06 -2.29 15.66
C LYS A 4 -2.95 -2.39 14.15
N ALA A 5 -3.89 -3.06 13.55
CA ALA A 5 -3.98 -3.08 12.09
C ALA A 5 -4.56 -1.75 11.62
N VAL A 6 -3.94 -1.18 10.62
CA VAL A 6 -4.43 0.03 9.97
C VAL A 6 -4.92 -0.34 8.58
N HIS A 7 -6.15 -0.04 8.30
CA HIS A 7 -6.73 -0.29 6.99
C HIS A 7 -6.39 0.88 6.08
N VAL A 8 -5.61 0.60 5.05
CA VAL A 8 -5.28 1.60 4.04
C VAL A 8 -6.11 1.30 2.81
N PRO A 9 -7.05 2.16 2.47
CA PRO A 9 -7.82 1.94 1.24
C PRO A 9 -6.90 2.04 0.03
N TYR A 10 -7.13 1.17 -0.93
CA TYR A 10 -6.33 1.15 -2.15
C TYR A 10 -7.20 0.80 -3.34
N THR A 11 -6.73 1.18 -4.51
CA THR A 11 -7.35 0.82 -5.77
C THR A 11 -6.42 -0.05 -6.58
N VAL A 12 -6.99 -0.97 -7.34
CA VAL A 12 -6.23 -1.85 -8.23
C VAL A 12 -6.92 -1.86 -9.57
N GLU A 13 -6.16 -1.60 -10.62
CA GLU A 13 -6.69 -1.59 -11.99
C GLU A 13 -5.72 -2.27 -12.93
N GLU A 14 -6.27 -2.86 -13.96
CA GLU A 14 -5.48 -3.41 -15.06
C GLU A 14 -5.55 -2.43 -16.24
N ASP A 15 -4.40 -2.08 -16.81
CA ASP A 15 -4.37 -1.18 -17.95
C ASP A 15 -4.54 -1.95 -19.27
N GLU A 16 -4.48 -1.23 -20.37
CA GLU A 16 -4.68 -1.81 -21.71
C GLU A 16 -3.62 -2.82 -22.10
N ASP A 17 -2.45 -2.73 -21.49
CA ASP A 17 -1.32 -3.61 -21.79
C ASP A 17 -1.27 -4.84 -20.87
N GLY A 18 -2.22 -4.98 -20.01
CA GLY A 18 -2.24 -6.09 -19.06
C GLY A 18 -1.40 -5.87 -17.83
N VAL A 19 -0.95 -4.65 -17.59
CA VAL A 19 -0.21 -4.30 -16.38
C VAL A 19 -1.18 -3.91 -15.29
N TRP A 20 -1.02 -4.52 -14.13
CA TRP A 20 -1.83 -4.19 -12.96
C TRP A 20 -1.15 -3.07 -12.18
N CYS A 21 -1.94 -2.09 -11.79
CA CYS A 21 -1.47 -0.95 -11.03
C CYS A 21 -2.28 -0.84 -9.75
N ALA A 22 -1.60 -0.74 -8.64
CA ALA A 22 -2.22 -0.53 -7.35
C ALA A 22 -1.82 0.84 -6.82
N HIS A 23 -2.74 1.51 -6.15
CA HIS A 23 -2.48 2.83 -5.61
C HIS A 23 -3.14 2.97 -4.25
N ALA A 24 -2.41 3.53 -3.31
CA ALA A 24 -2.93 3.84 -2.00
C ALA A 24 -2.43 5.20 -1.55
N GLN A 25 -3.19 5.86 -0.72
CA GLN A 25 -2.81 7.11 -0.12
C GLN A 25 -2.76 6.95 1.38
N LEU A 26 -1.57 7.11 1.95
CA LEU A 26 -1.35 6.94 3.39
C LEU A 26 -1.77 8.19 4.14
N ARG A 27 -1.47 9.36 3.58
CA ARG A 27 -1.82 10.68 4.12
C ARG A 27 -2.19 11.58 2.95
N PRO A 28 -2.79 12.73 3.19
CA PRO A 28 -3.25 13.60 2.10
C PRO A 28 -2.20 13.95 1.04
N SER A 29 -0.95 14.01 1.40
CA SER A 29 0.11 14.33 0.44
C SER A 29 1.11 13.21 0.25
N VAL A 30 0.85 12.03 0.79
CA VAL A 30 1.77 10.89 0.72
C VAL A 30 1.03 9.67 0.19
N GLY A 31 1.37 9.28 -1.01
CA GLY A 31 0.80 8.11 -1.65
C GLY A 31 1.87 7.13 -2.09
N ALA A 32 1.43 5.95 -2.47
CA ALA A 32 2.30 4.91 -2.99
C ALA A 32 1.63 4.20 -4.15
N ASN A 33 2.44 3.67 -5.05
CA ASN A 33 1.98 2.91 -6.19
C ASN A 33 2.71 1.59 -6.26
N GLY A 34 2.05 0.58 -6.79
CA GLY A 34 2.66 -0.70 -7.10
C GLY A 34 2.23 -1.16 -8.47
N GLU A 35 3.06 -1.95 -9.11
CA GLU A 35 2.79 -2.50 -10.43
C GLU A 35 3.16 -3.96 -10.48
N GLY A 36 2.51 -4.70 -11.36
CA GLY A 36 2.83 -6.08 -11.57
C GLY A 36 2.11 -6.67 -12.77
N ALA A 37 2.51 -7.87 -13.15
CA ALA A 37 1.87 -8.61 -14.22
C ALA A 37 0.56 -9.26 -13.77
N THR A 38 0.36 -9.35 -12.46
CA THR A 38 -0.87 -9.85 -11.86
C THR A 38 -1.34 -8.89 -10.80
N ARG A 39 -2.58 -9.03 -10.39
CA ARG A 39 -3.15 -8.25 -9.30
C ARG A 39 -2.33 -8.44 -8.02
N GLU A 40 -1.96 -9.67 -7.70
CA GLU A 40 -1.20 -9.97 -6.49
C GLU A 40 0.18 -9.33 -6.50
N GLU A 41 0.85 -9.33 -7.64
CA GLU A 41 2.15 -8.69 -7.77
C GLU A 41 2.07 -7.18 -7.58
N ALA A 42 1.06 -6.55 -8.15
CA ALA A 42 0.85 -5.12 -7.98
C ALA A 42 0.58 -4.76 -6.52
N VAL A 43 -0.22 -5.57 -5.86
CA VAL A 43 -0.57 -5.39 -4.46
C VAL A 43 0.65 -5.60 -3.55
N ASP A 44 1.46 -6.60 -3.84
CA ASP A 44 2.68 -6.85 -3.07
C ASP A 44 3.69 -5.72 -3.25
N ASP A 45 3.81 -5.21 -4.46
CA ASP A 45 4.69 -4.07 -4.73
C ASP A 45 4.20 -2.81 -4.00
N LEU A 46 2.91 -2.58 -3.99
CA LEU A 46 2.32 -1.49 -3.23
C LEU A 46 2.60 -1.63 -1.73
N ARG A 47 2.50 -2.84 -1.22
CA ARG A 47 2.76 -3.12 0.19
C ARG A 47 4.20 -2.78 0.55
N GLU A 48 5.16 -3.13 -0.28
CA GLU A 48 6.56 -2.78 -0.07
C GLU A 48 6.77 -1.27 -0.11
N ALA A 49 6.13 -0.58 -1.04
CA ALA A 49 6.22 0.87 -1.13
C ALA A 49 5.66 1.54 0.12
N LEU A 50 4.55 1.06 0.62
CA LEU A 50 3.96 1.58 1.86
C LEU A 50 4.87 1.33 3.06
N ALA A 51 5.46 0.15 3.14
CA ALA A 51 6.39 -0.17 4.22
C ALA A 51 7.60 0.76 4.19
N GLY A 52 8.09 1.09 3.00
CA GLY A 52 9.18 2.05 2.84
C GLY A 52 8.82 3.44 3.30
N LEU A 53 7.62 3.89 2.97
CA LEU A 53 7.14 5.19 3.42
C LEU A 53 7.02 5.26 4.94
N ILE A 54 6.51 4.21 5.54
CA ILE A 54 6.38 4.14 6.99
C ILE A 54 7.75 4.16 7.65
N ALA A 55 8.70 3.44 7.10
CA ALA A 55 10.06 3.42 7.63
C ALA A 55 10.71 4.80 7.55
N GLU A 56 10.42 5.55 6.49
CA GLU A 56 11.01 6.86 6.26
C GLU A 56 10.33 7.97 7.05
N PHE A 57 9.00 7.99 7.07
CA PHE A 57 8.23 9.07 7.70
C PHE A 57 7.78 8.75 9.11
N GLY A 58 7.99 7.54 9.54
CA GLY A 58 7.55 7.09 10.84
C GLY A 58 6.08 6.70 10.85
N VAL A 59 5.71 5.97 11.87
CA VAL A 59 4.33 5.55 12.10
C VAL A 59 3.73 6.52 13.10
N PRO A 60 2.51 7.00 12.89
CA PRO A 60 1.83 7.75 13.94
C PRO A 60 1.83 6.94 15.24
N ASP A 61 1.96 7.64 16.36
CA ASP A 61 2.22 7.05 17.66
C ASP A 61 1.37 5.84 18.03
N GLU A 62 0.24 5.69 17.46
CA GLU A 62 -0.68 4.63 17.85
C GLU A 62 -0.77 3.51 16.85
N LEU A 63 0.06 3.56 15.80
CA LEU A 63 -0.21 2.70 14.67
C LEU A 63 0.93 1.77 14.38
N THR A 64 0.65 0.50 14.53
CA THR A 64 1.41 -0.53 13.84
C THR A 64 0.62 -0.86 12.59
N MET A 65 1.24 -0.68 11.46
CA MET A 65 0.52 -0.80 10.22
C MET A 65 0.53 -2.22 9.68
N ALA A 66 -0.65 -2.75 9.47
CA ALA A 66 -0.81 -3.85 8.56
C ALA A 66 -1.58 -3.28 7.36
N VAL A 67 -1.09 -3.50 6.18
CA VAL A 67 -1.85 -3.15 5.00
C VAL A 67 -2.86 -4.25 4.79
N ASP A 68 -4.13 -3.91 4.99
CA ASP A 68 -5.20 -4.85 4.80
C ASP A 68 -5.75 -4.66 3.40
N MET A 69 -5.66 -5.69 2.64
CA MET A 69 -6.02 -5.67 1.24
C MET A 69 -7.46 -6.13 1.09
N VAL A 70 -8.28 -5.21 0.78
CA VAL A 70 -9.70 -5.49 0.57
C VAL A 70 -9.98 -5.89 -0.86
#